data_b0ddc69c74461c3d253507ef52723d92
#
_entry.id   b0ddc69c74461c3d253507ef52723d92
#
_cell.length_a   1.000
_cell.length_b   1.000
_cell.length_c   1.000
_cell.angle_alpha   90.00
_cell.angle_beta   90.00
_cell.angle_gamma   90.00
#
_symmetry.space_group_name_H-M   'P 1'
#
loop_
_entity.id
_entity.type
_entity.pdbx_description
1 polymer ?
#
loop_
_entity_poly.entity_id
_entity_poly.type
_entity_poly.pdbx_seq_one_letter_code
_entity_poly.pdbx_strand_id
1 'polypeptide(L)'
;MRATILSLLMLVVAGSSGSPRTMAQTAKSGQDTVLKAAEITPALFPDKVFFRGKTAAAQLRNAGGVKFADGMYFLAALVDNSGYSTAIKEKYQAYILSEVALEIGGTKLPAGAYGIGWLKDGKFVVMDLGAHDIFSIDSRHDGGMRHAVPLQVVAGATPGSYVLYSGRECVDVKRAN
;
A
#
# COMPACT_ATOMS: atom_id res chain seq x y z
N MET A 1 -87.86 -0.80 -33.07
CA MET A 1 -88.05 -0.33 -31.65
C MET A 1 -86.80 -0.58 -30.87
N ARG A 2 -86.22 0.48 -30.25
CA ARG A 2 -85.17 0.59 -29.28
C ARG A 2 -83.89 -0.24 -29.45
N ALA A 3 -82.89 0.42 -30.03
CA ALA A 3 -81.53 0.04 -30.05
C ALA A 3 -80.89 0.38 -28.67
N THR A 4 -80.18 -0.57 -28.09
CA THR A 4 -79.31 -0.31 -26.85
C THR A 4 -77.89 -0.39 -27.30
N ILE A 5 -77.19 0.75 -27.24
CA ILE A 5 -75.79 0.89 -27.58
C ILE A 5 -75.00 0.53 -26.32
N LEU A 6 -74.19 -0.51 -26.37
CA LEU A 6 -73.28 -0.90 -25.33
C LEU A 6 -71.92 -0.23 -25.57
N SER A 7 -71.55 0.77 -24.73
CA SER A 7 -70.34 1.52 -24.83
C SER A 7 -69.23 0.72 -24.13
N LEU A 8 -68.21 0.26 -24.85
CA LEU A 8 -67.08 -0.44 -24.37
C LEU A 8 -65.95 0.61 -23.94
N LEU A 9 -65.80 0.80 -22.69
CA LEU A 9 -64.78 1.68 -22.13
C LEU A 9 -63.42 0.94 -22.12
N MET A 10 -62.51 1.32 -23.04
CA MET A 10 -61.13 0.81 -23.05
C MET A 10 -60.30 1.58 -22.02
N LEU A 11 -59.87 0.89 -20.97
CA LEU A 11 -58.94 1.42 -19.97
C LEU A 11 -57.50 1.26 -20.46
N VAL A 12 -56.85 2.33 -20.86
CA VAL A 12 -55.45 2.36 -21.24
C VAL A 12 -54.63 2.48 -19.94
N VAL A 13 -54.00 1.37 -19.54
CA VAL A 13 -53.01 1.37 -18.46
C VAL A 13 -51.66 1.83 -19.03
N ALA A 14 -51.27 3.08 -18.76
CA ALA A 14 -49.95 3.58 -19.08
C ALA A 14 -48.95 2.98 -18.12
N GLY A 15 -48.22 1.95 -18.52
CA GLY A 15 -47.10 1.37 -17.81
C GLY A 15 -45.90 2.33 -17.84
N SER A 16 -45.62 3.02 -16.74
CA SER A 16 -44.41 3.78 -16.57
C SER A 16 -43.24 2.81 -16.32
N SER A 17 -42.47 2.52 -17.38
CA SER A 17 -41.19 1.83 -17.31
C SER A 17 -40.17 2.75 -16.64
N GLY A 18 -40.09 2.65 -15.31
CA GLY A 18 -38.99 3.25 -14.53
C GLY A 18 -37.67 2.53 -14.83
N SER A 19 -36.84 3.11 -15.68
CA SER A 19 -35.46 2.65 -15.84
C SER A 19 -34.71 2.75 -14.52
N PRO A 20 -34.00 1.71 -14.08
CA PRO A 20 -33.14 1.82 -12.91
C PRO A 20 -32.03 2.83 -13.23
N ARG A 21 -32.07 4.00 -12.57
CA ARG A 21 -30.94 4.91 -12.55
C ARG A 21 -29.81 4.19 -11.81
N THR A 22 -28.88 3.61 -12.55
CA THR A 22 -27.57 3.22 -12.05
C THR A 22 -26.92 4.50 -11.52
N MET A 23 -26.90 4.67 -10.20
CA MET A 23 -26.07 5.65 -9.52
C MET A 23 -24.63 5.24 -9.79
N ALA A 24 -24.04 5.76 -10.86
CA ALA A 24 -22.60 5.77 -11.01
C ALA A 24 -22.05 6.57 -9.82
N GLN A 25 -21.59 5.88 -8.79
CA GLN A 25 -20.76 6.49 -7.76
C GLN A 25 -19.55 7.04 -8.50
N THR A 26 -19.52 8.34 -8.69
CA THR A 26 -18.34 9.09 -9.11
C THR A 26 -17.31 8.86 -8.00
N ALA A 27 -16.44 7.90 -8.20
CA ALA A 27 -15.27 7.72 -7.35
C ALA A 27 -14.54 9.06 -7.40
N LYS A 28 -14.52 9.76 -6.26
CA LYS A 28 -13.75 10.98 -6.08
C LYS A 28 -12.32 10.56 -6.35
N SER A 29 -11.77 10.89 -7.51
CA SER A 29 -10.37 10.63 -7.85
C SER A 29 -9.51 11.44 -6.88
N GLY A 30 -9.23 10.85 -5.72
CA GLY A 30 -8.28 11.36 -4.77
C GLY A 30 -6.91 11.35 -5.42
N GLN A 31 -6.01 12.17 -4.92
CA GLN A 31 -4.61 12.13 -5.27
C GLN A 31 -3.89 11.27 -4.22
N ASP A 32 -2.91 10.48 -4.65
CA ASP A 32 -2.07 9.75 -3.73
C ASP A 32 -1.38 10.71 -2.76
N THR A 33 -1.28 10.33 -1.50
CA THR A 33 -0.69 11.15 -0.43
C THR A 33 0.47 10.41 0.20
N VAL A 34 1.66 11.00 0.19
CA VAL A 34 2.81 10.48 0.93
C VAL A 34 2.63 10.80 2.41
N LEU A 35 2.73 9.77 3.25
CA LEU A 35 2.59 9.85 4.71
C LEU A 35 3.96 9.92 5.37
N LYS A 36 4.13 10.91 6.24
CA LYS A 36 5.29 11.05 7.11
C LYS A 36 5.08 10.27 8.41
N ALA A 37 6.15 10.02 9.15
CA ALA A 37 6.11 9.28 10.42
C ALA A 37 5.06 9.82 11.43
N ALA A 38 4.88 11.14 11.51
CA ALA A 38 3.89 11.75 12.40
C ALA A 38 2.43 11.43 12.04
N GLU A 39 2.17 11.01 10.81
CA GLU A 39 0.84 10.67 10.30
C GLU A 39 0.53 9.16 10.42
N ILE A 40 1.56 8.35 10.71
CA ILE A 40 1.44 6.90 10.88
C ILE A 40 1.22 6.60 12.36
N THR A 41 -0.02 6.33 12.71
CA THR A 41 -0.46 6.03 14.08
C THR A 41 -0.62 4.51 14.27
N PRO A 42 -0.76 4.01 15.53
CA PRO A 42 -1.07 2.60 15.80
C PRO A 42 -2.36 2.09 15.14
N ALA A 43 -3.27 2.99 14.75
CA ALA A 43 -4.47 2.64 14.00
C ALA A 43 -4.16 2.25 12.54
N LEU A 44 -3.05 2.74 11.97
CA LEU A 44 -2.63 2.45 10.60
C LEU A 44 -1.54 1.37 10.55
N PHE A 45 -0.61 1.40 11.50
CA PHE A 45 0.49 0.45 11.58
C PHE A 45 0.63 -0.08 13.02
N PRO A 46 0.59 -1.41 13.25
CA PRO A 46 0.59 -1.96 14.60
C PRO A 46 1.92 -1.67 15.33
N ASP A 47 1.86 -1.44 16.65
CA ASP A 47 3.03 -1.23 17.51
C ASP A 47 3.98 -2.43 17.54
N LYS A 48 3.45 -3.62 17.28
CA LYS A 48 4.22 -4.88 17.22
C LYS A 48 3.84 -5.63 15.96
N VAL A 49 4.85 -6.13 15.27
CA VAL A 49 4.70 -6.94 14.06
C VAL A 49 5.26 -8.34 14.29
N PHE A 50 4.64 -9.32 13.65
CA PHE A 50 5.07 -10.72 13.75
C PHE A 50 6.05 -11.04 12.62
N PHE A 51 7.17 -11.65 12.95
CA PHE A 51 8.15 -12.13 12.00
C PHE A 51 8.90 -13.34 12.56
N ARG A 52 8.97 -14.43 11.80
CA ARG A 52 9.69 -15.67 12.14
C ARG A 52 9.41 -16.19 13.57
N GLY A 53 8.14 -16.32 13.92
CA GLY A 53 7.72 -16.88 15.21
C GLY A 53 7.88 -15.96 16.42
N LYS A 54 8.28 -14.69 16.21
CA LYS A 54 8.45 -13.68 17.26
C LYS A 54 7.76 -12.39 16.90
N THR A 55 7.58 -11.52 17.89
CA THR A 55 7.14 -10.15 17.66
C THR A 55 8.29 -9.19 17.82
N ALA A 56 8.33 -8.16 16.97
CA ALA A 56 9.24 -7.03 17.05
C ALA A 56 8.44 -5.74 17.24
N ALA A 57 8.94 -4.81 18.05
CA ALA A 57 8.33 -3.51 18.18
C ALA A 57 8.57 -2.69 16.89
N ALA A 58 7.50 -2.09 16.36
CA ALA A 58 7.60 -1.15 15.25
C ALA A 58 8.04 0.23 15.76
N GLN A 59 8.96 0.85 15.05
CA GLN A 59 9.46 2.18 15.37
C GLN A 59 8.71 3.23 14.56
N LEU A 60 7.48 3.58 14.95
CA LEU A 60 6.60 4.46 14.17
C LEU A 60 7.19 5.86 13.90
N ARG A 61 8.12 6.34 14.76
CA ARG A 61 8.89 7.56 14.49
C ARG A 61 9.83 7.45 13.29
N ASN A 62 10.13 6.23 12.86
CA ASN A 62 10.94 5.87 11.71
C ASN A 62 10.08 5.08 10.71
N ALA A 63 9.00 5.69 10.28
CA ALA A 63 8.03 5.13 9.36
C ALA A 63 7.74 6.10 8.21
N GLY A 64 7.18 5.58 7.15
CA GLY A 64 6.71 6.32 6.00
C GLY A 64 5.74 5.48 5.19
N GLY A 65 5.01 6.10 4.28
CA GLY A 65 4.06 5.35 3.46
C GLY A 65 3.36 6.19 2.42
N VAL A 66 2.39 5.58 1.78
CA VAL A 66 1.51 6.19 0.79
C VAL A 66 0.08 5.78 1.10
N LYS A 67 -0.81 6.75 1.14
CA LYS A 67 -2.24 6.54 1.00
C LYS A 67 -2.60 6.76 -0.46
N PHE A 68 -3.03 5.72 -1.15
CA PHE A 68 -3.45 5.79 -2.53
C PHE A 68 -4.80 6.50 -2.69
N ALA A 69 -5.08 6.97 -3.89
CA ALA A 69 -6.30 7.70 -4.26
C ALA A 69 -7.60 6.96 -3.92
N ASP A 70 -7.57 5.62 -3.92
CA ASP A 70 -8.70 4.74 -3.56
C ASP A 70 -8.81 4.46 -2.05
N GLY A 71 -7.91 5.05 -1.24
CA GLY A 71 -7.90 4.92 0.22
C GLY A 71 -7.06 3.76 0.75
N MET A 72 -6.50 2.90 -0.11
CA MET A 72 -5.60 1.81 0.25
C MET A 72 -4.21 2.32 0.66
N TYR A 73 -3.46 1.51 1.40
CA TYR A 73 -2.18 1.92 1.95
C TYR A 73 -1.00 1.04 1.52
N PHE A 74 0.14 1.69 1.38
CA PHE A 74 1.48 1.11 1.49
C PHE A 74 2.19 1.78 2.66
N LEU A 75 2.63 1.02 3.65
CA LEU A 75 3.27 1.52 4.86
C LEU A 75 4.55 0.75 5.12
N ALA A 76 5.59 1.44 5.60
CA ALA A 76 6.84 0.84 6.03
C ALA A 76 7.31 1.46 7.35
N ALA A 77 7.89 0.66 8.24
CA ALA A 77 8.45 1.12 9.49
C ALA A 77 9.70 0.31 9.85
N LEU A 78 10.70 0.96 10.45
CA LEU A 78 11.80 0.23 11.10
C LEU A 78 11.26 -0.62 12.25
N VAL A 79 11.95 -1.71 12.56
CA VAL A 79 11.61 -2.61 13.67
C VAL A 79 12.79 -2.74 14.65
N ASP A 80 12.46 -3.02 15.90
CA ASP A 80 13.45 -3.48 16.86
C ASP A 80 13.73 -4.97 16.64
N ASN A 81 14.79 -5.25 15.92
CA ASN A 81 15.22 -6.61 15.57
C ASN A 81 16.22 -7.21 16.61
N SER A 82 16.40 -6.58 17.77
CA SER A 82 17.37 -7.00 18.80
C SER A 82 17.18 -8.44 19.28
N GLY A 83 15.94 -8.93 19.27
CA GLY A 83 15.57 -10.29 19.68
C GLY A 83 15.88 -11.39 18.66
N TYR A 84 16.43 -11.06 17.47
CA TYR A 84 16.73 -12.02 16.40
C TYR A 84 18.21 -12.39 16.34
N SER A 85 18.53 -13.51 15.66
CA SER A 85 19.92 -13.91 15.41
C SER A 85 20.61 -12.91 14.47
N THR A 86 21.95 -12.87 14.49
CA THR A 86 22.75 -11.96 13.66
C THR A 86 22.39 -12.09 12.18
N ALA A 87 22.27 -13.30 11.66
CA ALA A 87 21.91 -13.55 10.27
C ALA A 87 20.53 -12.98 9.88
N ILE A 88 19.56 -12.98 10.81
CA ILE A 88 18.26 -12.36 10.58
C ILE A 88 18.33 -10.84 10.72
N LYS A 89 19.04 -10.31 11.72
CA LYS A 89 19.18 -8.86 11.91
C LYS A 89 19.76 -8.15 10.68
N GLU A 90 20.69 -8.79 9.99
CA GLU A 90 21.29 -8.25 8.77
C GLU A 90 20.29 -8.04 7.64
N LYS A 91 19.26 -8.90 7.56
CA LYS A 91 18.23 -8.86 6.52
C LYS A 91 16.93 -8.20 6.97
N TYR A 92 16.58 -8.31 8.25
CA TYR A 92 15.32 -7.81 8.81
C TYR A 92 15.53 -6.51 9.57
N GLN A 93 15.38 -5.40 8.86
CA GLN A 93 15.60 -4.05 9.42
C GLN A 93 14.30 -3.27 9.51
N ALA A 94 13.37 -3.54 8.60
CA ALA A 94 12.08 -2.88 8.55
C ALA A 94 10.98 -3.85 8.13
N TYR A 95 9.75 -3.39 8.21
CA TYR A 95 8.55 -4.15 7.89
C TYR A 95 7.66 -3.35 6.95
N ILE A 96 7.12 -4.02 5.94
CA ILE A 96 6.13 -3.47 5.00
C ILE A 96 4.76 -4.06 5.31
N LEU A 97 3.74 -3.21 5.28
CA LEU A 97 2.33 -3.55 5.14
C LEU A 97 1.81 -2.90 3.86
N SER A 98 1.26 -3.69 2.96
CA SER A 98 0.65 -3.17 1.74
C SER A 98 -0.70 -3.82 1.47
N GLU A 99 -1.73 -3.01 1.30
CA GLU A 99 -3.08 -3.44 0.93
C GLU A 99 -3.23 -3.62 -0.58
N VAL A 100 -2.22 -3.22 -1.35
CA VAL A 100 -2.18 -3.34 -2.81
C VAL A 100 -0.93 -4.08 -3.25
N ALA A 101 -0.98 -4.68 -4.45
CA ALA A 101 0.23 -5.19 -5.07
C ALA A 101 1.18 -4.04 -5.42
N LEU A 102 2.46 -4.23 -5.14
CA LEU A 102 3.53 -3.28 -5.42
C LEU A 102 4.45 -3.78 -6.52
N GLU A 103 5.17 -2.86 -7.13
CA GLU A 103 6.36 -3.15 -7.91
C GLU A 103 7.52 -2.42 -7.23
N ILE A 104 8.52 -3.18 -6.79
CA ILE A 104 9.72 -2.67 -6.10
C ILE A 104 10.92 -2.96 -6.97
N GLY A 105 11.58 -1.90 -7.46
CA GLY A 105 12.71 -2.04 -8.39
C GLY A 105 12.42 -2.90 -9.62
N GLY A 106 11.20 -2.85 -10.14
CA GLY A 106 10.75 -3.65 -11.29
C GLY A 106 10.21 -5.04 -10.94
N THR A 107 10.31 -5.49 -9.68
CA THR A 107 9.82 -6.81 -9.23
C THR A 107 8.46 -6.69 -8.56
N LYS A 108 7.48 -7.49 -8.98
CA LYS A 108 6.13 -7.51 -8.40
C LYS A 108 6.12 -8.17 -7.03
N LEU A 109 5.43 -7.54 -6.09
CA LEU A 109 5.18 -8.02 -4.74
C LEU A 109 3.66 -7.96 -4.48
N PRO A 110 2.98 -9.07 -4.19
CA PRO A 110 1.56 -9.07 -3.85
C PRO A 110 1.23 -8.19 -2.64
N ALA A 111 -0.05 -7.83 -2.44
CA ALA A 111 -0.51 -7.25 -1.20
C ALA A 111 -0.18 -8.18 -0.03
N GLY A 112 0.25 -7.63 1.10
CA GLY A 112 0.65 -8.44 2.25
C GLY A 112 1.57 -7.73 3.22
N ALA A 113 2.19 -8.55 4.08
CA ALA A 113 3.11 -8.14 5.13
C ALA A 113 4.48 -8.81 4.91
N TYR A 114 5.56 -8.03 4.98
CA TYR A 114 6.90 -8.49 4.59
C TYR A 114 7.98 -7.90 5.48
N GLY A 115 9.00 -8.72 5.78
CA GLY A 115 10.27 -8.23 6.31
C GLY A 115 11.15 -7.71 5.17
N ILE A 116 11.85 -6.61 5.41
CA ILE A 116 12.78 -6.03 4.43
C ILE A 116 14.09 -5.59 5.08
N GLY A 117 15.13 -5.48 4.25
CA GLY A 117 16.40 -4.91 4.67
C GLY A 117 17.31 -4.52 3.52
N TRP A 118 18.27 -3.67 3.84
CA TRP A 118 19.34 -3.23 2.95
C TRP A 118 20.63 -3.92 3.38
N LEU A 119 21.19 -4.70 2.48
CA LEU A 119 22.40 -5.49 2.74
C LEU A 119 23.65 -4.67 2.44
N LYS A 120 24.77 -5.06 3.06
CA LYS A 120 26.06 -4.36 2.90
C LYS A 120 26.64 -4.42 1.48
N ASP A 121 26.19 -5.41 0.70
CA ASP A 121 26.57 -5.59 -0.70
C ASP A 121 25.76 -4.73 -1.69
N GLY A 122 24.95 -3.78 -1.17
CA GLY A 122 24.13 -2.90 -1.99
C GLY A 122 22.82 -3.55 -2.48
N LYS A 123 22.40 -4.65 -1.86
CA LYS A 123 21.12 -5.30 -2.17
C LYS A 123 20.01 -4.87 -1.22
N PHE A 124 18.83 -4.82 -1.76
CA PHE A 124 17.58 -4.75 -1.00
C PHE A 124 16.90 -6.12 -1.06
N VAL A 125 16.53 -6.66 0.09
CA VAL A 125 15.89 -7.97 0.19
C VAL A 125 14.47 -7.82 0.73
N VAL A 126 13.56 -8.61 0.17
CA VAL A 126 12.18 -8.78 0.65
C VAL A 126 12.01 -10.23 1.08
N MET A 127 11.45 -10.43 2.28
CA MET A 127 11.24 -11.73 2.90
C MET A 127 9.78 -11.92 3.28
N ASP A 128 9.31 -13.16 3.23
CA ASP A 128 8.04 -13.56 3.83
C ASP A 128 8.11 -13.55 5.38
N LEU A 129 6.98 -13.78 6.04
CA LEU A 129 6.91 -13.81 7.51
C LEU A 129 7.67 -14.99 8.14
N GLY A 130 8.04 -16.00 7.35
CA GLY A 130 8.90 -17.11 7.76
C GLY A 130 10.39 -16.80 7.67
N ALA A 131 10.75 -15.60 7.16
CA ALA A 131 12.11 -15.14 6.85
C ALA A 131 12.76 -15.88 5.66
N HIS A 132 11.96 -16.35 4.70
CA HIS A 132 12.46 -16.83 3.42
C HIS A 132 12.55 -15.63 2.46
N ASP A 133 13.66 -15.55 1.75
CA ASP A 133 13.88 -14.50 0.76
C ASP A 133 12.90 -14.72 -0.42
N ILE A 134 12.04 -13.75 -0.70
CA ILE A 134 11.14 -13.75 -1.86
C ILE A 134 11.89 -13.27 -3.09
N PHE A 135 12.59 -12.14 -2.97
CA PHE A 135 13.51 -11.65 -3.98
C PHE A 135 14.55 -10.69 -3.37
N SER A 136 15.61 -10.46 -4.12
CA SER A 136 16.64 -9.46 -3.84
C SER A 136 16.93 -8.66 -5.11
N ILE A 137 17.05 -7.35 -4.98
CA ILE A 137 17.34 -6.40 -6.07
C ILE A 137 18.46 -5.45 -5.66
N ASP A 138 19.03 -4.73 -6.62
CA ASP A 138 20.00 -3.69 -6.31
C ASP A 138 19.30 -2.50 -5.63
N SER A 139 19.89 -1.99 -4.54
CA SER A 139 19.55 -0.70 -3.98
C SER A 139 20.40 0.41 -4.61
N ARG A 140 19.90 1.64 -4.55
CA ARG A 140 20.64 2.83 -4.98
C ARG A 140 21.12 3.61 -3.76
N HIS A 141 22.31 4.18 -3.86
CA HIS A 141 22.83 5.13 -2.88
C HIS A 141 22.60 6.58 -3.33
N ASP A 142 21.84 7.35 -2.55
CA ASP A 142 21.61 8.77 -2.82
C ASP A 142 22.63 9.65 -2.08
N GLY A 143 23.75 9.89 -2.72
CA GLY A 143 24.80 10.77 -2.20
C GLY A 143 24.40 12.26 -2.13
N GLY A 144 23.36 12.67 -2.86
CA GLY A 144 22.86 14.04 -2.88
C GLY A 144 21.93 14.40 -1.71
N MET A 145 21.47 13.44 -0.95
CA MET A 145 20.58 13.66 0.19
C MET A 145 21.31 14.43 1.31
N ARG A 146 20.85 15.65 1.62
CA ARG A 146 21.46 16.49 2.67
C ARG A 146 21.24 15.94 4.08
N HIS A 147 20.02 15.48 4.37
CA HIS A 147 19.61 14.99 5.70
C HIS A 147 18.98 13.60 5.54
N ALA A 148 19.79 12.58 5.78
CA ALA A 148 19.32 11.21 5.81
C ALA A 148 18.53 10.97 7.10
N VAL A 149 17.35 10.36 6.96
CA VAL A 149 16.53 9.89 8.09
C VAL A 149 16.55 8.37 8.13
N PRO A 150 16.30 7.73 9.27
CA PRO A 150 16.42 6.28 9.37
C PRO A 150 15.52 5.52 8.41
N LEU A 151 14.26 5.96 8.23
CA LEU A 151 13.35 5.45 7.19
C LEU A 151 12.35 6.53 6.77
N GLN A 152 12.09 6.62 5.48
CA GLN A 152 11.05 7.48 4.91
C GLN A 152 10.59 6.97 3.54
N VAL A 153 9.39 7.40 3.15
CA VAL A 153 8.90 7.30 1.77
C VAL A 153 8.76 8.71 1.24
N VAL A 154 9.18 8.94 0.00
CA VAL A 154 9.01 10.23 -0.70
C VAL A 154 8.41 10.00 -2.08
N ALA A 155 7.85 11.05 -2.69
CA ALA A 155 7.40 11.00 -4.07
C ALA A 155 8.60 10.77 -5.00
N GLY A 156 8.44 9.91 -5.98
CA GLY A 156 9.42 9.67 -7.03
C GLY A 156 9.38 10.71 -8.15
N ALA A 157 10.17 10.48 -9.19
CA ALA A 157 10.28 11.41 -10.32
C ALA A 157 9.03 11.45 -11.22
N THR A 158 8.22 10.39 -11.20
CA THR A 158 6.99 10.30 -12.01
C THR A 158 5.76 10.17 -11.12
N PRO A 159 4.59 10.69 -11.53
CA PRO A 159 3.35 10.49 -10.80
C PRO A 159 3.08 9.01 -10.52
N GLY A 160 2.66 8.69 -9.28
CA GLY A 160 2.39 7.31 -8.85
C GLY A 160 3.64 6.47 -8.58
N SER A 161 4.84 7.05 -8.68
CA SER A 161 6.08 6.42 -8.22
C SER A 161 6.54 7.03 -6.89
N TYR A 162 7.19 6.21 -6.08
CA TYR A 162 7.70 6.56 -4.75
C TYR A 162 9.09 5.99 -4.57
N VAL A 163 9.81 6.51 -3.61
CA VAL A 163 11.13 6.01 -3.22
C VAL A 163 11.11 5.71 -1.73
N LEU A 164 11.43 4.47 -1.38
CA LEU A 164 11.60 4.03 0.00
C LEU A 164 13.07 4.12 0.35
N TYR A 165 13.38 4.92 1.36
CA TYR A 165 14.73 5.15 1.86
C TYR A 165 14.96 4.49 3.23
N SER A 166 16.19 3.99 3.43
CA SER A 166 16.79 3.74 4.73
C SER A 166 18.13 4.45 4.79
N GLY A 167 18.20 5.53 5.56
CA GLY A 167 19.36 6.42 5.47
C GLY A 167 19.47 7.03 4.08
N ARG A 168 20.54 6.67 3.36
CA ARG A 168 20.78 7.07 1.96
C ARG A 168 20.57 5.94 0.95
N GLU A 169 20.36 4.72 1.42
CA GLU A 169 20.03 3.59 0.55
C GLU A 169 18.55 3.64 0.18
N CYS A 170 18.22 3.38 -1.07
CA CYS A 170 16.84 3.50 -1.53
C CYS A 170 16.48 2.52 -2.64
N VAL A 171 15.17 2.29 -2.76
CA VAL A 171 14.55 1.52 -3.83
C VAL A 171 13.30 2.23 -4.34
N ASP A 172 13.03 2.08 -5.65
CA ASP A 172 11.83 2.63 -6.25
C ASP A 172 10.64 1.71 -5.98
N VAL A 173 9.51 2.32 -5.65
CA VAL A 173 8.25 1.64 -5.33
C VAL A 173 7.13 2.29 -6.11
N LYS A 174 6.25 1.51 -6.69
CA LYS A 174 4.99 1.96 -7.27
C LYS A 174 3.91 0.89 -7.06
N ARG A 175 2.65 1.28 -7.22
CA ARG A 175 1.56 0.31 -7.28
C ARG A 175 1.71 -0.54 -8.54
N ALA A 176 1.59 -1.86 -8.42
CA ALA A 176 1.55 -2.75 -9.56
C ALA A 176 0.18 -2.66 -10.25
N ASN A 177 0.19 -2.65 -11.56
CA ASN A 177 -1.00 -2.74 -12.40
C ASN A 177 -1.45 -4.20 -12.55
#